data_65054c37bdbd429c5fc125bff7fad171
#
_entry.id   65054c37bdbd429c5fc125bff7fad171
#
_cell.length_a   1.000
_cell.length_b   1.000
_cell.length_c   1.000
_cell.angle_alpha   90.00
_cell.angle_beta   90.00
_cell.angle_gamma   90.00
#
_symmetry.space_group_name_H-M   'P 1'
#
loop_
_entity.id
_entity.type
_entity.pdbx_description
1 polymer ?
#
loop_
_entity_poly.entity_id
_entity_poly.type
_entity_poly.pdbx_seq_one_letter_code
_entity_poly.pdbx_strand_id
1 'polypeptide(L)' 'MKKTFKVSKLIAEAGICSRRKAEILIKEGRVKLNNKILKSVPERATTKDIISVDNKEINIKKK' A
#
# COMPACT_ATOMS: atom_id res chain seq x y z
N MET A 1 -2.85 -20.28 -5.82
CA MET A 1 -2.73 -19.01 -6.52
C MET A 1 -2.82 -17.85 -5.55
N LYS A 2 -2.02 -16.86 -5.73
CA LYS A 2 -2.03 -15.70 -4.84
C LYS A 2 -2.96 -14.64 -5.38
N LYS A 3 -3.75 -14.07 -4.49
CA LYS A 3 -4.55 -12.92 -4.85
C LYS A 3 -3.77 -11.65 -4.60
N THR A 4 -3.76 -10.78 -5.59
CA THR A 4 -3.08 -9.50 -5.44
C THR A 4 -4.10 -8.39 -5.52
N PHE A 5 -3.77 -7.27 -4.90
CA PHE A 5 -4.60 -6.10 -4.86
C PHE A 5 -3.76 -4.88 -5.12
N LYS A 6 -4.38 -3.84 -5.63
CA LYS A 6 -3.66 -2.58 -5.78
C LYS A 6 -3.22 -2.09 -4.41
N VAL A 7 -1.99 -1.62 -4.33
CA VAL A 7 -1.46 -1.13 -3.06
C VAL A 7 -2.34 -0.01 -2.51
N SER A 8 -2.83 0.86 -3.38
CA SER A 8 -3.70 1.95 -2.92
C SER A 8 -4.95 1.40 -2.24
N LYS A 9 -5.50 0.30 -2.76
CA LYS A 9 -6.66 -0.30 -2.13
C LYS A 9 -6.32 -0.84 -0.75
N LEU A 10 -5.16 -1.49 -0.63
CA LEU A 10 -4.75 -2.05 0.65
C LEU A 10 -4.54 -0.96 1.68
N ILE A 11 -3.93 0.15 1.27
CA ILE A 11 -3.72 1.27 2.18
C ILE A 11 -5.06 1.83 2.66
N ALA A 12 -6.00 1.97 1.74
CA ALA A 12 -7.31 2.48 2.11
C ALA A 12 -8.03 1.54 3.06
N GLU A 13 -7.90 0.24 2.84
CA GLU A 13 -8.54 -0.73 3.71
C GLU A 13 -7.92 -0.77 5.10
N ALA A 14 -6.69 -0.35 5.21
CA ALA A 14 -6.03 -0.26 6.50
C ALA A 14 -6.51 0.94 7.31
N GLY A 15 -7.31 1.81 6.69
CA GLY A 15 -7.85 2.96 7.40
C GLY A 15 -6.92 4.15 7.47
N ILE A 16 -5.87 4.15 6.67
CA ILE A 16 -4.90 5.23 6.67
C ILE A 16 -5.47 6.47 5.99
N CYS A 17 -6.05 6.26 4.80
CA CYS A 17 -6.57 7.36 4.01
C CYS A 17 -7.44 6.77 2.91
N SER A 18 -7.99 7.63 2.06
CA SER A 18 -8.77 7.18 0.92
C SER A 18 -7.86 6.59 -0.14
N ARG A 19 -8.46 5.87 -1.09
CA ARG A 19 -7.70 5.30 -2.19
C ARG A 19 -6.99 6.38 -3.00
N ARG A 20 -7.72 7.46 -3.26
CA ARG A 20 -7.14 8.55 -4.06
C ARG A 20 -5.94 9.15 -3.35
N LYS A 21 -6.06 9.35 -2.05
CA LYS A 21 -4.94 9.87 -1.29
C LYS A 21 -3.78 8.89 -1.29
N ALA A 22 -4.09 7.60 -1.19
CA ALA A 22 -3.05 6.58 -1.22
C ALA A 22 -2.28 6.64 -2.54
N GLU A 23 -2.97 6.86 -3.66
CA GLU A 23 -2.29 6.97 -4.93
C GLU A 23 -1.34 8.16 -4.95
N ILE A 24 -1.76 9.26 -4.34
CA ILE A 24 -0.90 10.44 -4.26
C ILE A 24 0.34 10.12 -3.44
N LEU A 25 0.18 9.43 -2.31
CA LEU A 25 1.30 9.06 -1.47
C LEU A 25 2.29 8.19 -2.23
N ILE A 26 1.78 7.25 -3.04
CA ILE A 26 2.65 6.40 -3.84
C ILE A 26 3.45 7.24 -4.82
N LYS A 27 2.80 8.17 -5.49
CA LYS A 27 3.49 9.02 -6.46
C LYS A 27 4.54 9.90 -5.81
N GLU A 28 4.33 10.26 -4.57
CA GLU A 28 5.27 11.10 -3.84
C GLU A 28 6.45 10.31 -3.27
N GLY A 29 6.44 8.99 -3.46
CA GLY A 29 7.51 8.15 -2.94
C GLY A 29 7.45 7.94 -1.44
N ARG A 30 6.28 8.09 -0.86
CA ARG A 30 6.10 7.95 0.59
C ARG A 30 5.65 6.57 1.00
N VAL A 31 5.41 5.69 0.03
CA VAL A 31 4.93 4.34 0.30
C VAL A 31 6.02 3.34 -0.05
N LYS A 32 6.28 2.42 0.85
CA LYS A 32 7.25 1.36 0.62
C LYS A 32 6.56 0.01 0.65
N LEU A 33 6.99 -0.86 -0.23
CA LEU A 33 6.52 -2.23 -0.28
C LEU A 33 7.71 -3.12 -0.01
N ASN A 34 7.69 -3.83 1.11
CA ASN A 34 8.80 -4.69 1.51
C ASN A 34 10.12 -3.92 1.50
N ASN A 35 10.09 -2.70 2.04
CA ASN A 35 11.25 -1.82 2.17
C ASN A 35 11.73 -1.22 0.86
N LYS A 36 10.92 -1.31 -0.19
CA LYS A 36 11.25 -0.69 -1.47
C LYS A 36 10.25 0.41 -1.76
N ILE A 37 10.75 1.56 -2.15
CA ILE A 37 9.89 2.68 -2.46
C ILE A 37 9.10 2.39 -3.73
N LEU A 38 7.78 2.53 -3.62
CA LEU A 38 6.92 2.39 -4.78
C LEU A 38 6.90 3.69 -5.55
N LYS A 39 6.96 3.57 -6.86
CA LYS A 39 6.92 4.74 -7.72
C LYS A 39 5.76 4.70 -8.70
N SER A 40 5.02 3.63 -8.68
CA SER A 40 3.98 3.41 -9.66
C SER A 40 2.68 3.06 -8.95
N VAL A 41 1.61 3.73 -9.32
CA VAL A 41 0.30 3.49 -8.74
C VAL A 41 -0.22 2.09 -9.02
N PRO A 42 0.01 1.52 -10.21
CA PRO A 42 -0.53 0.18 -10.48
C PRO A 42 0.16 -0.97 -9.78
N GLU A 43 1.14 -0.69 -8.91
CA GLU A 43 1.77 -1.77 -8.16
C GLU A 43 0.74 -2.57 -7.39
N ARG A 44 0.98 -3.85 -7.33
CA ARG A 44 0.07 -4.77 -6.65
C ARG A 44 0.83 -5.55 -5.58
N ALA A 45 0.09 -5.93 -4.56
CA ALA A 45 0.70 -6.64 -3.44
C ALA A 45 -0.33 -7.60 -2.85
N THR A 46 0.14 -8.49 -2.01
CA THR A 46 -0.74 -9.39 -1.28
C THR A 46 -0.91 -8.87 0.14
N THR A 47 -1.85 -9.46 0.87
CA THR A 47 -2.04 -9.07 2.26
C THR A 47 -0.87 -9.51 3.14
N LYS A 48 0.00 -10.37 2.61
CA LYS A 48 1.18 -10.80 3.36
C LYS A 48 2.37 -9.88 3.16
N ASP A 49 2.31 -9.01 2.16
CA ASP A 49 3.40 -8.07 1.93
C ASP A 49 3.37 -6.96 2.97
N ILE A 50 4.56 -6.45 3.28
CA ILE A 50 4.70 -5.38 4.26
C ILE A 50 4.63 -4.05 3.54
N ILE A 51 3.65 -3.24 3.91
CA ILE A 51 3.47 -1.93 3.31
C ILE A 51 3.72 -0.88 4.40
N SER A 52 4.53 0.11 4.07
CA SER A 52 4.84 1.20 4.97
C SER A 52 4.47 2.52 4.32
N VAL A 53 3.94 3.43 5.12
CA VAL A 53 3.61 4.78 4.68
C VAL A 53 4.33 5.75 5.61
N ASP A 54 5.16 6.62 5.04
CA ASP A 54 5.94 7.57 5.83
C ASP A 54 6.76 6.87 6.90
N ASN A 55 7.35 5.73 6.52
CA ASN A 55 8.20 4.92 7.40
C ASN A 55 7.44 4.25 8.53
N LYS A 56 6.12 4.17 8.41
CA LYS A 56 5.32 3.46 9.40
C LYS A 56 4.68 2.26 8.73
N GLU A 57 4.95 1.09 9.29
CA GLU A 57 4.33 -0.12 8.79
C GLU A 57 2.84 -0.11 9.09
N ILE A 58 2.04 -0.42 8.09
CA ILE A 58 0.59 -0.47 8.29
C ILE A 58 0.14 -1.91 8.38
N ASN A 59 -0.91 -2.13 9.13
CA ASN A 59 -1.50 -3.45 9.27
C ASN A 59 -2.71 -3.55 8.37
N ILE A 60 -2.66 -4.53 7.48
CA ILE A 60 -3.78 -4.79 6.61
C ILE A 60 -4.60 -5.89 7.23
N LYS A 61 -5.76 -5.52 7.73
CA LYS A 61 -6.63 -6.48 8.37
C LYS A 61 -7.63 -6.99 7.38
N LYS A 62 -7.62 -8.29 7.18
CA LYS A 62 -8.60 -8.93 6.32
C LYS A 62 -9.49 -9.78 7.16
N LYS A 63 -10.74 -9.67 6.95
CA LYS A 63 -11.69 -10.54 7.61
C LYS A 63 -12.25 -11.55 6.68
#